data_872542b60918695edf2c76d6c34119af
#
_entry.id   872542b60918695edf2c76d6c34119af
#
_cell.length_a   1.000
_cell.length_b   1.000
_cell.length_c   1.000
_cell.angle_alpha   90.00
_cell.angle_beta   90.00
_cell.angle_gamma   90.00
#
_symmetry.space_group_name_H-M   'P 1'
#
loop_
_entity.id
_entity.type
_entity.pdbx_description
1 polymer ?
#
loop_
_entity_poly.entity_id
_entity_poly.type
_entity_poly.pdbx_seq_one_letter_code
_entity_poly.pdbx_strand_id
1 'polypeptide(L)'
;MTTTNGNGHVAVTTNGHTRPVVTVGVSARDDGNRRPQKTAERVAADIVRDLVAEGLRTGDHLPLEAAMVERYHASRASVREALRLLEVQGLIHLKPGPGGGPVVGQVDPANLARTSTLYFHLSGATYEAVLRAQAALEPICAQLAARHPSRRDAMQRFLVPAGLRTTSEYRRHTEDFHGTVYRLAGNPIMSLLTQAVTRIITDHVVATMDPVELRGAILHEHAALARAIAGGQPETAGRLMAEHLAAQHDYYRRNAPERLTELVEWR
;
A
#
# COMPACT_ATOMS: atom_id res chain seq x y z
N MET A 1 -12.85 12.45 -29.96
CA MET A 1 -13.48 13.77 -29.99
C MET A 1 -13.77 14.18 -28.55
N THR A 2 -13.24 15.31 -28.12
CA THR A 2 -13.39 15.80 -26.76
C THR A 2 -14.45 16.92 -26.78
N THR A 3 -15.57 16.75 -26.07
CA THR A 3 -16.58 17.80 -25.94
C THR A 3 -16.71 18.21 -24.49
N THR A 4 -16.68 19.52 -24.22
CA THR A 4 -16.84 20.10 -22.89
C THR A 4 -18.28 20.59 -22.74
N ASN A 5 -18.98 20.14 -21.70
CA ASN A 5 -20.33 20.61 -21.36
C ASN A 5 -20.22 21.72 -20.32
N GLY A 6 -21.17 22.69 -20.31
CA GLY A 6 -21.15 23.91 -19.49
C GLY A 6 -21.04 23.74 -17.96
N ASN A 7 -20.95 22.52 -17.43
CA ASN A 7 -20.71 22.20 -16.03
C ASN A 7 -19.32 21.63 -15.74
N GLY A 8 -18.35 21.82 -16.64
CA GLY A 8 -16.94 21.43 -16.37
C GLY A 8 -16.64 19.92 -16.44
N HIS A 9 -17.51 19.10 -17.01
CA HIS A 9 -17.25 17.67 -17.21
C HIS A 9 -16.61 17.43 -18.58
N VAL A 10 -15.45 16.79 -18.62
CA VAL A 10 -14.77 16.33 -19.83
C VAL A 10 -15.12 14.86 -20.06
N ALA A 11 -15.78 14.54 -21.17
CA ALA A 11 -16.03 13.17 -21.59
C ALA A 11 -15.07 12.77 -22.70
N VAL A 12 -14.40 11.65 -22.53
CA VAL A 12 -13.55 11.03 -23.59
C VAL A 12 -14.29 9.81 -24.13
N THR A 13 -14.60 9.84 -25.42
CA THR A 13 -15.27 8.75 -26.12
C THR A 13 -14.23 7.89 -26.83
N THR A 14 -14.09 6.64 -26.42
CA THR A 14 -13.37 5.59 -27.15
C THR A 14 -14.32 4.41 -27.36
N ASN A 15 -14.41 3.92 -28.59
CA ASN A 15 -15.23 2.74 -28.97
C ASN A 15 -16.73 2.80 -28.62
N GLY A 16 -17.37 3.96 -28.83
CA GLY A 16 -18.84 4.05 -28.77
C GLY A 16 -19.49 3.98 -27.38
N HIS A 17 -18.72 3.92 -26.31
CA HIS A 17 -19.22 3.94 -24.94
C HIS A 17 -18.71 5.17 -24.22
N THR A 18 -19.61 6.08 -23.84
CA THR A 18 -19.31 7.26 -23.02
C THR A 18 -19.38 6.87 -21.56
N ARG A 19 -18.23 6.81 -20.87
CA ARG A 19 -18.18 6.68 -19.40
C ARG A 19 -17.87 8.04 -18.78
N PRO A 20 -18.55 8.42 -17.69
CA PRO A 20 -18.23 9.66 -16.98
C PRO A 20 -16.85 9.49 -16.31
N VAL A 21 -15.91 10.37 -16.67
CA VAL A 21 -14.68 10.54 -15.89
C VAL A 21 -15.03 11.41 -14.70
N VAL A 22 -15.01 10.84 -13.50
CA VAL A 22 -15.16 11.61 -12.27
C VAL A 22 -13.88 12.43 -12.08
N THR A 23 -13.92 13.67 -12.49
CA THR A 23 -12.88 14.63 -12.10
C THR A 23 -13.12 14.96 -10.63
N VAL A 24 -12.24 14.51 -9.74
CA VAL A 24 -12.25 14.91 -8.33
C VAL A 24 -11.86 16.38 -8.27
N GLY A 25 -12.82 17.24 -8.47
CA GLY A 25 -12.68 18.66 -8.20
C GLY A 25 -12.63 18.86 -6.69
N VAL A 26 -11.50 19.36 -6.19
CA VAL A 26 -11.43 19.87 -4.82
C VAL A 26 -12.27 21.15 -4.75
N SER A 27 -13.57 20.97 -4.52
CA SER A 27 -14.46 22.09 -4.23
C SER A 27 -14.29 22.48 -2.77
N ALA A 28 -13.60 23.57 -2.53
CA ALA A 28 -13.63 24.25 -1.23
C ALA A 28 -15.05 24.87 -1.05
N ARG A 29 -15.97 24.09 -0.48
CA ARG A 29 -17.24 24.65 0.04
C ARG A 29 -17.04 24.98 1.51
N ASP A 30 -17.08 26.25 1.79
CA ASP A 30 -17.11 26.79 3.15
C ASP A 30 -18.57 26.75 3.65
N ASP A 31 -18.91 25.72 4.45
CA ASP A 31 -20.22 25.60 5.08
C ASP A 31 -20.08 25.78 6.59
N GLY A 32 -20.73 26.85 7.11
CA GLY A 32 -20.67 27.31 8.50
C GLY A 32 -21.11 26.32 9.61
N ASN A 33 -21.35 25.03 9.31
CA ASN A 33 -21.80 24.02 10.29
C ASN A 33 -20.73 22.96 10.63
N ARG A 34 -19.44 23.27 10.46
CA ARG A 34 -18.31 22.31 10.60
C ARG A 34 -17.61 22.30 11.97
N ARG A 35 -18.16 22.92 13.02
CA ARG A 35 -17.39 23.13 14.27
C ARG A 35 -16.92 21.86 15.03
N PRO A 36 -17.74 20.82 15.27
CA PRO A 36 -17.27 19.64 16.03
C PRO A 36 -16.30 18.76 15.23
N GLN A 37 -16.57 18.51 13.94
CA GLN A 37 -15.76 17.68 13.07
C GLN A 37 -14.39 18.31 12.79
N LYS A 38 -14.36 19.63 12.51
CA LYS A 38 -13.08 20.39 12.40
C LYS A 38 -12.26 20.32 13.69
N THR A 39 -12.89 20.26 14.85
CA THR A 39 -12.17 20.13 16.13
C THR A 39 -11.57 18.75 16.29
N ALA A 40 -12.28 17.66 15.93
CA ALA A 40 -11.76 16.31 16.00
C ALA A 40 -10.58 16.08 15.01
N GLU A 41 -10.73 16.57 13.79
CA GLU A 41 -9.65 16.53 12.77
C GLU A 41 -8.41 17.31 13.22
N ARG A 42 -8.60 18.49 13.83
CA ARG A 42 -7.49 19.26 14.40
C ARG A 42 -6.81 18.50 15.53
N VAL A 43 -7.57 17.93 16.46
CA VAL A 43 -7.03 17.13 17.57
C VAL A 43 -6.29 15.90 17.03
N ALA A 44 -6.82 15.22 16.02
CA ALA A 44 -6.13 14.11 15.38
C ALA A 44 -4.79 14.53 14.76
N ALA A 45 -4.75 15.66 14.06
CA ALA A 45 -3.53 16.21 13.51
C ALA A 45 -2.51 16.62 14.59
N ASP A 46 -2.99 17.19 15.72
CA ASP A 46 -2.16 17.54 16.86
C ASP A 46 -1.56 16.28 17.51
N ILE A 47 -2.37 15.20 17.70
CA ILE A 47 -1.88 13.91 18.19
C ILE A 47 -0.78 13.37 17.28
N VAL A 48 -0.98 13.35 15.95
CA VAL A 48 0.04 12.85 15.01
C VAL A 48 1.32 13.68 15.09
N ARG A 49 1.21 15.00 15.23
CA ARG A 49 2.38 15.88 15.38
C ARG A 49 3.15 15.54 16.65
N ASP A 50 2.44 15.32 17.75
CA ASP A 50 3.06 14.98 19.03
C ASP A 50 3.72 13.60 18.99
N LEU A 51 3.09 12.58 18.34
CA LEU A 51 3.70 11.27 18.12
C LEU A 51 5.08 11.38 17.46
N VAL A 52 5.17 12.21 16.42
CA VAL A 52 6.42 12.43 15.70
C VAL A 52 7.43 13.22 16.55
N ALA A 53 6.98 14.29 17.22
CA ALA A 53 7.84 15.17 18.02
C ALA A 53 8.42 14.46 19.26
N GLU A 54 7.63 13.59 19.89
CA GLU A 54 8.05 12.80 21.06
C GLU A 54 8.80 11.52 20.67
N GLY A 55 8.90 11.22 19.37
CA GLY A 55 9.59 10.03 18.85
C GLY A 55 8.93 8.72 19.26
N LEU A 56 7.61 8.72 19.49
CA LEU A 56 6.86 7.54 19.89
C LEU A 56 6.88 6.49 18.77
N ARG A 57 7.01 5.22 19.18
CA ARG A 57 7.15 4.08 18.28
C ARG A 57 5.94 3.15 18.38
N THR A 58 5.79 2.30 17.40
CA THR A 58 4.79 1.22 17.43
C THR A 58 4.82 0.48 18.77
N GLY A 59 3.67 0.40 19.42
CA GLY A 59 3.50 -0.23 20.73
C GLY A 59 3.58 0.72 21.91
N ASP A 60 4.06 1.96 21.74
CA ASP A 60 4.09 2.94 22.81
C ASP A 60 2.68 3.43 23.15
N HIS A 61 2.43 3.69 24.43
CA HIS A 61 1.16 4.21 24.91
C HIS A 61 1.08 5.73 24.71
N LEU A 62 -0.06 6.18 24.21
CA LEU A 62 -0.41 7.59 24.23
C LEU A 62 -1.03 7.96 25.60
N PRO A 63 -1.10 9.27 25.90
CA PRO A 63 -1.84 9.75 27.06
C PRO A 63 -3.30 9.26 27.04
N LEU A 64 -3.88 9.04 28.22
CA LEU A 64 -5.30 8.68 28.34
C LEU A 64 -6.22 9.82 27.92
N GLU A 65 -7.46 9.51 27.55
CA GLU A 65 -8.44 10.49 27.06
C GLU A 65 -8.56 11.73 27.96
N ALA A 66 -8.54 11.57 29.29
CA ALA A 66 -8.65 12.68 30.22
C ALA A 66 -7.46 13.66 30.08
N ALA A 67 -6.25 13.15 29.99
CA ALA A 67 -5.06 13.98 29.79
C ALA A 67 -5.05 14.64 28.42
N MET A 68 -5.57 13.96 27.38
CA MET A 68 -5.71 14.54 26.05
C MET A 68 -6.73 15.68 25.99
N VAL A 69 -7.84 15.58 26.74
CA VAL A 69 -8.83 16.66 26.87
C VAL A 69 -8.17 17.94 27.39
N GLU A 70 -7.35 17.83 28.43
CA GLU A 70 -6.60 18.95 29.00
C GLU A 70 -5.52 19.47 28.02
N ARG A 71 -4.71 18.55 27.46
CA ARG A 71 -3.59 18.88 26.57
C ARG A 71 -4.03 19.61 25.30
N TYR A 72 -5.11 19.15 24.67
CA TYR A 72 -5.58 19.71 23.39
C TYR A 72 -6.71 20.72 23.55
N HIS A 73 -7.10 21.05 24.80
CA HIS A 73 -8.20 21.98 25.11
C HIS A 73 -9.47 21.66 24.29
N ALA A 74 -9.84 20.37 24.26
CA ALA A 74 -10.93 19.86 23.46
C ALA A 74 -11.97 19.10 24.34
N SER A 75 -13.20 18.98 23.84
CA SER A 75 -14.20 18.18 24.53
C SER A 75 -13.85 16.68 24.50
N ARG A 76 -14.35 15.91 25.48
CA ARG A 76 -14.20 14.44 25.47
C ARG A 76 -14.72 13.81 24.19
N ALA A 77 -15.84 14.32 23.65
CA ALA A 77 -16.40 13.85 22.38
C ALA A 77 -15.44 14.09 21.21
N SER A 78 -14.80 15.27 21.14
CA SER A 78 -13.84 15.59 20.08
C SER A 78 -12.57 14.74 20.17
N VAL A 79 -12.07 14.47 21.39
CA VAL A 79 -10.91 13.58 21.60
C VAL A 79 -11.24 12.15 21.17
N ARG A 80 -12.39 11.60 21.58
CA ARG A 80 -12.82 10.25 21.15
C ARG A 80 -12.97 10.12 19.66
N GLU A 81 -13.56 11.11 19.01
CA GLU A 81 -13.71 11.11 17.56
C GLU A 81 -12.33 11.22 16.86
N ALA A 82 -11.43 12.03 17.38
CA ALA A 82 -10.05 12.10 16.90
C ALA A 82 -9.33 10.75 17.00
N LEU A 83 -9.43 10.08 18.15
CA LEU A 83 -8.86 8.75 18.34
C LEU A 83 -9.48 7.72 17.38
N ARG A 84 -10.80 7.78 17.17
CA ARG A 84 -11.47 6.91 16.22
C ARG A 84 -11.01 7.14 14.77
N LEU A 85 -10.82 8.39 14.36
CA LEU A 85 -10.26 8.72 13.05
C LEU A 85 -8.87 8.12 12.85
N LEU A 86 -8.01 8.21 13.86
CA LEU A 86 -6.66 7.65 13.82
C LEU A 86 -6.67 6.10 13.86
N GLU A 87 -7.59 5.50 14.60
CA GLU A 87 -7.76 4.05 14.68
C GLU A 87 -8.23 3.47 13.34
N VAL A 88 -9.20 4.10 12.68
CA VAL A 88 -9.67 3.69 11.33
C VAL A 88 -8.55 3.76 10.30
N GLN A 89 -7.64 4.72 10.45
CA GLN A 89 -6.44 4.83 9.61
C GLN A 89 -5.31 3.86 10.01
N GLY A 90 -5.49 3.11 11.12
CA GLY A 90 -4.50 2.17 11.63
C GLY A 90 -3.26 2.81 12.28
N LEU A 91 -3.32 4.12 12.56
CA LEU A 91 -2.22 4.85 13.20
C LEU A 91 -2.15 4.59 14.70
N ILE A 92 -3.27 4.23 15.31
CA ILE A 92 -3.36 3.81 16.71
C ILE A 92 -4.27 2.58 16.84
N HIS A 93 -4.19 1.92 17.99
CA HIS A 93 -5.11 0.88 18.44
C HIS A 93 -5.62 1.20 19.83
N LEU A 94 -6.91 1.01 20.07
CA LEU A 94 -7.50 1.18 21.39
C LEU A 94 -7.48 -0.16 22.15
N LYS A 95 -6.58 -0.31 23.11
CA LYS A 95 -6.54 -1.51 23.98
C LYS A 95 -7.59 -1.39 25.08
N PRO A 96 -8.50 -2.37 25.23
CA PRO A 96 -9.49 -2.38 26.32
C PRO A 96 -8.88 -2.80 27.65
N GLY A 97 -9.58 -2.47 28.76
CA GLY A 97 -9.29 -2.99 30.10
C GLY A 97 -8.35 -2.13 30.94
N PRO A 98 -8.07 -2.58 32.19
CA PRO A 98 -7.16 -1.90 33.12
C PRO A 98 -5.74 -1.79 32.52
N GLY A 99 -5.17 -0.59 32.48
CA GLY A 99 -3.89 -0.34 31.82
C GLY A 99 -3.98 -0.28 30.28
N GLY A 100 -5.19 -0.32 29.72
CA GLY A 100 -5.44 -0.11 28.31
C GLY A 100 -5.35 1.36 27.90
N GLY A 101 -5.88 1.70 26.73
CA GLY A 101 -5.85 3.03 26.16
C GLY A 101 -5.30 3.05 24.76
N PRO A 102 -5.12 4.24 24.18
CA PRO A 102 -4.58 4.35 22.82
C PRO A 102 -3.09 3.99 22.79
N VAL A 103 -2.72 3.20 21.80
CA VAL A 103 -1.35 2.70 21.56
C VAL A 103 -0.99 2.98 20.12
N VAL A 104 0.26 3.41 19.86
CA VAL A 104 0.76 3.66 18.50
C VAL A 104 0.70 2.38 17.68
N GLY A 105 0.03 2.45 16.55
CA GLY A 105 -0.08 1.37 15.57
C GLY A 105 1.18 1.22 14.72
N GLN A 106 1.24 0.14 13.97
CA GLN A 106 2.26 -0.03 12.95
C GLN A 106 1.82 0.66 11.66
N VAL A 107 2.75 1.33 10.97
CA VAL A 107 2.49 1.77 9.60
C VAL A 107 2.38 0.51 8.73
N ASP A 108 1.15 0.14 8.41
CA ASP A 108 0.83 -1.07 7.65
C ASP A 108 0.40 -0.70 6.23
N PRO A 109 1.12 -1.17 5.20
CA PRO A 109 0.70 -0.98 3.81
C PRO A 109 -0.71 -1.46 3.50
N ALA A 110 -1.25 -2.42 4.27
CA ALA A 110 -2.62 -2.89 4.12
C ALA A 110 -3.67 -1.79 4.38
N ASN A 111 -3.41 -0.85 5.28
CA ASN A 111 -4.31 0.30 5.51
C ASN A 111 -4.35 1.22 4.29
N LEU A 112 -3.20 1.49 3.68
CA LEU A 112 -3.12 2.27 2.45
C LEU A 112 -3.76 1.52 1.28
N ALA A 113 -3.51 0.21 1.15
CA ALA A 113 -4.13 -0.64 0.14
C ALA A 113 -5.66 -0.57 0.23
N ARG A 114 -6.23 -0.81 1.41
CA ARG A 114 -7.68 -0.77 1.66
C ARG A 114 -8.28 0.60 1.35
N THR A 115 -7.64 1.69 1.73
CA THR A 115 -8.09 3.05 1.39
C THR A 115 -8.00 3.29 -0.11
N SER A 116 -6.92 2.87 -0.74
CA SER A 116 -6.70 3.03 -2.19
C SER A 116 -7.71 2.25 -3.01
N THR A 117 -8.12 1.04 -2.58
CA THR A 117 -9.13 0.24 -3.31
C THR A 117 -10.46 0.97 -3.43
N LEU A 118 -10.87 1.78 -2.44
CA LEU A 118 -12.06 2.62 -2.54
C LEU A 118 -11.93 3.63 -3.69
N TYR A 119 -10.82 4.36 -3.74
CA TYR A 119 -10.58 5.33 -4.81
C TYR A 119 -10.43 4.67 -6.18
N PHE A 120 -9.75 3.53 -6.25
CA PHE A 120 -9.60 2.76 -7.49
C PHE A 120 -10.94 2.26 -8.00
N HIS A 121 -11.79 1.75 -7.13
CA HIS A 121 -13.15 1.34 -7.46
C HIS A 121 -13.96 2.51 -8.06
N LEU A 122 -13.99 3.64 -7.37
CA LEU A 122 -14.71 4.84 -7.83
C LEU A 122 -14.15 5.42 -9.13
N SER A 123 -12.84 5.28 -9.37
CA SER A 123 -12.21 5.72 -10.63
C SER A 123 -12.39 4.75 -11.80
N GLY A 124 -13.01 3.60 -11.55
CA GLY A 124 -13.18 2.56 -12.57
C GLY A 124 -11.90 1.81 -12.90
N ALA A 125 -10.91 1.79 -12.01
CA ALA A 125 -9.68 1.05 -12.21
C ALA A 125 -9.94 -0.47 -12.13
N THR A 126 -9.28 -1.23 -13.02
CA THR A 126 -9.33 -2.69 -13.06
C THR A 126 -8.10 -3.31 -12.41
N TYR A 127 -8.15 -4.63 -12.11
CA TYR A 127 -6.95 -5.34 -11.63
C TYR A 127 -5.82 -5.34 -12.65
N GLU A 128 -6.11 -5.33 -13.95
CA GLU A 128 -5.08 -5.16 -14.99
C GLU A 128 -4.35 -3.80 -14.84
N ALA A 129 -5.05 -2.73 -14.45
CA ALA A 129 -4.40 -1.45 -14.19
C ALA A 129 -3.48 -1.51 -12.96
N VAL A 130 -3.84 -2.29 -11.93
CA VAL A 130 -2.99 -2.50 -10.74
C VAL A 130 -1.73 -3.29 -11.09
N LEU A 131 -1.85 -4.36 -11.92
CA LEU A 131 -0.69 -5.11 -12.43
C LEU A 131 0.25 -4.21 -13.23
N ARG A 132 -0.27 -3.33 -14.08
CA ARG A 132 0.57 -2.37 -14.82
C ARG A 132 1.29 -1.39 -13.91
N ALA A 133 0.64 -0.93 -12.83
CA ALA A 133 1.28 -0.09 -11.84
C ALA A 133 2.42 -0.82 -11.11
N GLN A 134 2.21 -2.09 -10.74
CA GLN A 134 3.25 -2.93 -10.17
C GLN A 134 4.46 -3.07 -11.12
N ALA A 135 4.19 -3.42 -12.39
CA ALA A 135 5.23 -3.58 -13.41
C ALA A 135 6.05 -2.29 -13.65
N ALA A 136 5.48 -1.12 -13.37
CA ALA A 136 6.20 0.15 -13.46
C ALA A 136 7.03 0.46 -12.21
N LEU A 137 6.55 0.10 -11.02
CA LEU A 137 7.17 0.48 -9.74
C LEU A 137 8.27 -0.47 -9.29
N GLU A 138 8.05 -1.77 -9.36
CA GLU A 138 8.98 -2.75 -8.76
C GLU A 138 10.34 -2.82 -9.45
N PRO A 139 10.48 -2.73 -10.78
CA PRO A 139 11.79 -2.68 -11.42
C PRO A 139 12.63 -1.49 -10.95
N ILE A 140 12.01 -0.34 -10.70
CA ILE A 140 12.68 0.83 -10.16
C ILE A 140 13.14 0.56 -8.73
N CYS A 141 12.30 -0.06 -7.90
CA CYS A 141 12.68 -0.46 -6.55
C CYS A 141 13.87 -1.43 -6.55
N ALA A 142 13.91 -2.40 -7.47
CA ALA A 142 15.03 -3.34 -7.61
C ALA A 142 16.33 -2.63 -8.02
N GLN A 143 16.27 -1.66 -8.94
CA GLN A 143 17.42 -0.84 -9.32
C GLN A 143 17.96 -0.03 -8.14
N LEU A 144 17.09 0.62 -7.38
CA LEU A 144 17.46 1.38 -6.19
C LEU A 144 18.03 0.47 -5.10
N ALA A 145 17.41 -0.69 -4.87
CA ALA A 145 17.90 -1.69 -3.93
C ALA A 145 19.34 -2.15 -4.23
N ALA A 146 19.68 -2.32 -5.51
CA ALA A 146 21.02 -2.68 -5.93
C ALA A 146 22.09 -1.58 -5.66
N ARG A 147 21.66 -0.33 -5.40
CA ARG A 147 22.53 0.78 -5.02
C ARG A 147 22.64 0.96 -3.50
N HIS A 148 21.78 0.29 -2.72
CA HIS A 148 21.74 0.46 -1.26
C HIS A 148 23.00 -0.13 -0.60
N PRO A 149 23.62 0.54 0.41
CA PRO A 149 24.84 0.05 1.06
C PRO A 149 24.65 -1.31 1.74
N SER A 150 23.51 -1.57 2.38
CA SER A 150 23.22 -2.82 3.09
C SER A 150 22.67 -3.95 2.19
N ARG A 151 22.70 -3.80 0.87
CA ARG A 151 22.12 -4.78 -0.07
C ARG A 151 22.62 -6.20 0.09
N ARG A 152 23.93 -6.38 0.36
CA ARG A 152 24.55 -7.70 0.51
C ARG A 152 23.97 -8.47 1.68
N ASP A 153 23.97 -7.85 2.85
CA ASP A 153 23.51 -8.48 4.09
C ASP A 153 22.01 -8.77 4.01
N ALA A 154 21.23 -7.80 3.52
CA ALA A 154 19.78 -7.94 3.42
C ALA A 154 19.36 -9.02 2.42
N MET A 155 20.11 -9.24 1.33
CA MET A 155 19.81 -10.25 0.31
C MET A 155 20.41 -11.63 0.60
N GLN A 156 21.27 -11.77 1.61
CA GLN A 156 22.00 -13.01 1.90
C GLN A 156 21.10 -14.24 1.96
N ARG A 157 19.96 -14.14 2.62
CA ARG A 157 19.01 -15.26 2.80
C ARG A 157 18.27 -15.68 1.53
N PHE A 158 18.36 -14.89 0.45
CA PHE A 158 17.67 -15.13 -0.81
C PHE A 158 18.61 -15.55 -1.96
N LEU A 159 19.93 -15.67 -1.72
CA LEU A 159 20.92 -15.94 -2.77
C LEU A 159 20.76 -17.32 -3.43
N VAL A 160 20.10 -18.24 -2.76
CA VAL A 160 19.78 -19.59 -3.27
C VAL A 160 18.27 -19.81 -3.24
N PRO A 161 17.74 -20.63 -4.18
CA PRO A 161 16.31 -20.95 -4.15
C PRO A 161 15.95 -21.65 -2.83
N ALA A 162 14.85 -21.23 -2.22
CA ALA A 162 14.37 -21.80 -0.97
C ALA A 162 13.70 -23.16 -1.22
N GLY A 163 14.01 -24.17 -0.38
CA GLY A 163 13.37 -25.49 -0.41
C GLY A 163 12.06 -25.50 0.38
N LEU A 164 11.06 -24.74 -0.08
CA LEU A 164 9.78 -24.57 0.61
C LEU A 164 8.83 -25.73 0.35
N ARG A 165 8.08 -26.17 1.38
CA ARG A 165 7.20 -27.32 1.34
C ARG A 165 5.71 -26.97 1.37
N THR A 166 5.36 -25.81 1.94
CA THR A 166 3.97 -25.39 2.14
C THR A 166 3.65 -24.08 1.43
N THR A 167 2.37 -23.88 1.12
CA THR A 167 1.87 -22.61 0.55
C THR A 167 2.15 -21.43 1.49
N SER A 168 2.04 -21.62 2.80
CA SER A 168 2.29 -20.55 3.77
C SER A 168 3.76 -20.15 3.82
N GLU A 169 4.69 -21.10 3.72
CA GLU A 169 6.13 -20.82 3.63
C GLU A 169 6.45 -20.06 2.33
N TYR A 170 5.88 -20.49 1.22
CA TYR A 170 6.05 -19.83 -0.08
C TYR A 170 5.55 -18.37 -0.03
N ARG A 171 4.32 -18.13 0.44
CA ARG A 171 3.76 -16.78 0.55
C ARG A 171 4.62 -15.89 1.43
N ARG A 172 5.01 -16.36 2.61
CA ARG A 172 5.88 -15.62 3.52
C ARG A 172 7.22 -15.28 2.87
N HIS A 173 7.83 -16.25 2.17
CA HIS A 173 9.10 -16.01 1.46
C HIS A 173 8.95 -14.93 0.39
N THR A 174 7.89 -14.99 -0.40
CA THR A 174 7.61 -14.01 -1.46
C THR A 174 7.38 -12.60 -0.87
N GLU A 175 6.55 -12.50 0.17
CA GLU A 175 6.31 -11.24 0.88
C GLU A 175 7.60 -10.68 1.49
N ASP A 176 8.41 -11.52 2.12
CA ASP A 176 9.71 -11.15 2.69
C ASP A 176 10.71 -10.69 1.64
N PHE A 177 10.75 -11.37 0.49
CA PHE A 177 11.66 -11.02 -0.61
C PHE A 177 11.31 -9.65 -1.17
N HIS A 178 10.09 -9.46 -1.66
CA HIS A 178 9.64 -8.20 -2.22
C HIS A 178 9.68 -7.06 -1.19
N GLY A 179 9.24 -7.29 0.04
CA GLY A 179 9.32 -6.32 1.13
C GLY A 179 10.77 -5.89 1.44
N THR A 180 11.74 -6.80 1.29
CA THR A 180 13.17 -6.47 1.44
C THR A 180 13.65 -5.59 0.29
N VAL A 181 13.25 -5.89 -0.97
CA VAL A 181 13.57 -5.05 -2.13
C VAL A 181 13.02 -3.63 -1.93
N TYR A 182 11.77 -3.48 -1.49
CA TYR A 182 11.17 -2.16 -1.29
C TYR A 182 11.84 -1.35 -0.18
N ARG A 183 12.23 -1.99 0.93
CA ARG A 183 13.00 -1.30 1.98
C ARG A 183 14.36 -0.84 1.49
N LEU A 184 15.05 -1.67 0.72
CA LEU A 184 16.35 -1.34 0.15
C LEU A 184 16.27 -0.26 -0.94
N ALA A 185 15.10 0.02 -1.50
CA ALA A 185 14.93 1.16 -2.40
C ALA A 185 15.26 2.50 -1.73
N GLY A 186 15.31 2.55 -0.39
CA GLY A 186 15.78 3.71 0.38
C GLY A 186 14.84 4.92 0.36
N ASN A 187 13.65 4.77 -0.24
CA ASN A 187 12.63 5.80 -0.28
C ASN A 187 11.36 5.28 0.42
N PRO A 188 11.01 5.80 1.60
CA PRO A 188 9.86 5.29 2.38
C PRO A 188 8.52 5.47 1.66
N ILE A 189 8.37 6.51 0.84
CA ILE A 189 7.14 6.75 0.07
C ILE A 189 6.99 5.69 -1.03
N MET A 190 8.03 5.47 -1.82
CA MET A 190 8.02 4.41 -2.84
C MET A 190 7.80 3.03 -2.22
N SER A 191 8.47 2.75 -1.10
CA SER A 191 8.31 1.50 -0.37
C SER A 191 6.85 1.27 0.03
N LEU A 192 6.20 2.27 0.64
CA LEU A 192 4.82 2.18 1.10
C LEU A 192 3.84 2.03 -0.07
N LEU A 193 3.98 2.84 -1.12
CA LEU A 193 3.10 2.79 -2.29
C LEU A 193 3.23 1.46 -3.03
N THR A 194 4.45 0.98 -3.25
CA THR A 194 4.69 -0.30 -3.94
C THR A 194 4.12 -1.46 -3.13
N GLN A 195 4.35 -1.48 -1.81
CA GLN A 195 3.78 -2.48 -0.92
C GLN A 195 2.24 -2.47 -0.96
N ALA A 196 1.60 -1.30 -0.97
CA ALA A 196 0.15 -1.20 -1.04
C ALA A 196 -0.39 -1.75 -2.37
N VAL A 197 0.24 -1.43 -3.51
CA VAL A 197 -0.12 -1.97 -4.83
C VAL A 197 0.04 -3.50 -4.85
N THR A 198 1.19 -4.01 -4.41
CA THR A 198 1.45 -5.45 -4.35
C THR A 198 0.48 -6.16 -3.41
N ARG A 199 0.11 -5.54 -2.29
CA ARG A 199 -0.88 -6.09 -1.35
C ARG A 199 -2.25 -6.27 -2.00
N ILE A 200 -2.71 -5.30 -2.80
CA ILE A 200 -3.97 -5.43 -3.55
C ILE A 200 -3.92 -6.64 -4.48
N ILE A 201 -2.81 -6.85 -5.20
CA ILE A 201 -2.65 -8.00 -6.09
C ILE A 201 -2.67 -9.30 -5.28
N THR A 202 -1.93 -9.36 -4.17
CA THR A 202 -1.86 -10.55 -3.32
C THR A 202 -3.23 -10.92 -2.75
N ASP A 203 -3.97 -9.95 -2.21
CA ASP A 203 -5.23 -10.21 -1.52
C ASP A 203 -6.41 -10.46 -2.50
N HIS A 204 -6.36 -9.87 -3.70
CA HIS A 204 -7.51 -9.89 -4.62
C HIS A 204 -7.30 -10.77 -5.86
N VAL A 205 -6.05 -10.97 -6.30
CA VAL A 205 -5.73 -11.79 -7.47
C VAL A 205 -5.09 -13.11 -7.05
N VAL A 206 -3.95 -13.06 -6.34
CA VAL A 206 -3.22 -14.27 -5.95
C VAL A 206 -4.02 -15.13 -4.96
N ALA A 207 -4.81 -14.52 -4.08
CA ALA A 207 -5.64 -15.25 -3.12
C ALA A 207 -6.68 -16.17 -3.81
N THR A 208 -7.13 -15.78 -4.99
CA THR A 208 -8.07 -16.57 -5.81
C THR A 208 -7.38 -17.49 -6.81
N MET A 209 -6.10 -17.21 -7.11
CA MET A 209 -5.36 -17.86 -8.18
C MET A 209 -3.88 -18.02 -7.83
N ASP A 210 -3.63 -18.90 -6.86
CA ASP A 210 -2.26 -19.21 -6.46
C ASP A 210 -1.50 -19.91 -7.62
N PRO A 211 -0.40 -19.32 -8.12
CA PRO A 211 0.35 -19.90 -9.24
C PRO A 211 1.24 -21.06 -8.79
N VAL A 212 0.63 -22.14 -8.28
CA VAL A 212 1.35 -23.31 -7.72
C VAL A 212 2.40 -23.85 -8.68
N GLU A 213 2.08 -23.88 -9.98
CA GLU A 213 2.94 -24.38 -11.04
C GLU A 213 4.18 -23.53 -11.26
N LEU A 214 4.10 -22.23 -10.99
CA LEU A 214 5.22 -21.28 -11.17
C LEU A 214 6.12 -21.18 -9.94
N ARG A 215 5.73 -21.72 -8.80
CA ARG A 215 6.47 -21.49 -7.52
C ARG A 215 7.95 -21.83 -7.62
N GLY A 216 8.28 -22.93 -8.26
CA GLY A 216 9.67 -23.34 -8.47
C GLY A 216 10.45 -22.32 -9.30
N ALA A 217 9.89 -21.87 -10.42
CA ALA A 217 10.48 -20.85 -11.28
C ALA A 217 10.64 -19.52 -10.52
N ILE A 218 9.60 -19.07 -9.81
CA ILE A 218 9.61 -17.85 -9.00
C ILE A 218 10.74 -17.86 -7.97
N LEU A 219 10.95 -18.97 -7.26
CA LEU A 219 12.03 -19.06 -6.28
C LEU A 219 13.43 -18.97 -6.91
N HIS A 220 13.62 -19.52 -8.12
CA HIS A 220 14.86 -19.37 -8.87
C HIS A 220 15.08 -17.92 -9.36
N GLU A 221 14.02 -17.27 -9.81
CA GLU A 221 14.01 -15.88 -10.23
C GLU A 221 14.32 -14.95 -9.05
N HIS A 222 13.71 -15.16 -7.88
CA HIS A 222 14.04 -14.43 -6.65
C HIS A 222 15.53 -14.58 -6.29
N ALA A 223 16.10 -15.78 -6.40
CA ALA A 223 17.52 -15.98 -6.12
C ALA A 223 18.42 -15.29 -7.17
N ALA A 224 18.01 -15.25 -8.44
CA ALA A 224 18.74 -14.51 -9.48
C ALA A 224 18.70 -13.00 -9.22
N LEU A 225 17.51 -12.47 -8.89
CA LEU A 225 17.31 -11.08 -8.48
C LEU A 225 18.14 -10.72 -7.24
N ALA A 226 18.12 -11.57 -6.21
CA ALA A 226 18.90 -11.36 -5.00
C ALA A 226 20.39 -11.26 -5.29
N ARG A 227 20.92 -12.12 -6.17
CA ARG A 227 22.33 -12.07 -6.60
C ARG A 227 22.66 -10.79 -7.35
N ALA A 228 21.79 -10.34 -8.27
CA ALA A 228 21.97 -9.08 -9.00
C ALA A 228 21.96 -7.88 -8.06
N ILE A 229 21.00 -7.84 -7.11
CA ILE A 229 20.92 -6.78 -6.09
C ILE A 229 22.15 -6.81 -5.19
N ALA A 230 22.49 -7.96 -4.60
CA ALA A 230 23.65 -8.10 -3.72
C ALA A 230 24.96 -7.74 -4.43
N GLY A 231 25.05 -8.08 -5.73
CA GLY A 231 26.20 -7.76 -6.59
C GLY A 231 26.29 -6.28 -6.98
N GLY A 232 25.28 -5.45 -6.66
CA GLY A 232 25.26 -4.03 -7.01
C GLY A 232 25.11 -3.81 -8.53
N GLN A 233 24.22 -4.54 -9.17
CA GLN A 233 23.94 -4.51 -10.62
C GLN A 233 22.54 -3.93 -10.89
N PRO A 234 22.33 -2.61 -10.80
CA PRO A 234 21.00 -2.01 -10.84
C PRO A 234 20.24 -2.27 -12.14
N GLU A 235 20.89 -2.16 -13.29
CA GLU A 235 20.27 -2.41 -14.59
C GLU A 235 19.80 -3.86 -14.73
N THR A 236 20.65 -4.81 -14.31
CA THR A 236 20.33 -6.24 -14.28
C THR A 236 19.19 -6.53 -13.31
N ALA A 237 19.21 -5.94 -12.11
CA ALA A 237 18.15 -6.12 -11.12
C ALA A 237 16.80 -5.61 -11.63
N GLY A 238 16.78 -4.43 -12.23
CA GLY A 238 15.55 -3.86 -12.82
C GLY A 238 15.01 -4.72 -13.96
N ARG A 239 15.86 -5.19 -14.86
CA ARG A 239 15.45 -6.06 -15.98
C ARG A 239 14.90 -7.40 -15.47
N LEU A 240 15.61 -8.06 -14.55
CA LEU A 240 15.16 -9.33 -13.97
C LEU A 240 13.83 -9.19 -13.21
N MET A 241 13.60 -8.06 -12.51
CA MET A 241 12.32 -7.79 -11.87
C MET A 241 11.21 -7.60 -12.90
N ALA A 242 11.46 -6.89 -13.98
CA ALA A 242 10.48 -6.71 -15.05
C ALA A 242 10.11 -8.06 -15.72
N GLU A 243 11.09 -8.92 -15.99
CA GLU A 243 10.90 -10.26 -16.56
C GLU A 243 10.10 -11.16 -15.60
N HIS A 244 10.45 -11.14 -14.30
CA HIS A 244 9.76 -11.87 -13.25
C HIS A 244 8.26 -11.48 -13.16
N LEU A 245 7.95 -10.19 -13.14
CA LEU A 245 6.56 -9.72 -13.09
C LEU A 245 5.82 -10.02 -14.40
N ALA A 246 6.48 -9.88 -15.56
CA ALA A 246 5.88 -10.19 -16.84
C ALA A 246 5.42 -11.65 -16.90
N ALA A 247 6.25 -12.61 -16.46
CA ALA A 247 5.92 -14.02 -16.42
C ALA A 247 4.69 -14.31 -15.52
N GLN A 248 4.62 -13.68 -14.35
CA GLN A 248 3.46 -13.80 -13.45
C GLN A 248 2.20 -13.17 -14.04
N HIS A 249 2.30 -11.95 -14.58
CA HIS A 249 1.16 -11.26 -15.20
C HIS A 249 0.61 -12.03 -16.41
N ASP A 250 1.48 -12.64 -17.22
CA ASP A 250 1.07 -13.47 -18.34
C ASP A 250 0.38 -14.75 -17.87
N TYR A 251 0.79 -15.32 -16.74
CA TYR A 251 0.07 -16.41 -16.11
C TYR A 251 -1.35 -15.99 -15.71
N TYR A 252 -1.51 -14.84 -15.05
CA TYR A 252 -2.83 -14.35 -14.66
C TYR A 252 -3.71 -14.03 -15.87
N ARG A 253 -3.17 -13.42 -16.92
CA ARG A 253 -3.90 -13.13 -18.16
C ARG A 253 -4.41 -14.38 -18.84
N ARG A 254 -3.66 -15.48 -18.78
CA ARG A 254 -4.06 -16.75 -19.40
C ARG A 254 -5.07 -17.53 -18.56
N ASN A 255 -4.97 -17.48 -17.24
CA ASN A 255 -5.74 -18.34 -16.34
C ASN A 255 -6.96 -17.65 -15.71
N ALA A 256 -7.00 -16.30 -15.68
CA ALA A 256 -8.15 -15.53 -15.21
C ALA A 256 -8.28 -14.19 -15.92
N PRO A 257 -8.44 -14.16 -17.24
CA PRO A 257 -8.59 -12.92 -17.99
C PRO A 257 -9.79 -12.09 -17.51
N GLU A 258 -10.89 -12.76 -17.14
CA GLU A 258 -12.09 -12.10 -16.63
C GLU A 258 -11.81 -11.33 -15.33
N ARG A 259 -11.11 -11.96 -14.39
CA ARG A 259 -10.73 -11.31 -13.12
C ARG A 259 -9.93 -10.03 -13.33
N LEU A 260 -9.04 -10.01 -14.31
CA LEU A 260 -8.21 -8.83 -14.59
C LEU A 260 -8.99 -7.65 -15.17
N THR A 261 -10.12 -7.90 -15.82
CA THR A 261 -11.01 -6.87 -16.35
C THR A 261 -12.02 -6.35 -15.35
N GLU A 262 -12.19 -7.02 -14.21
CA GLU A 262 -13.06 -6.56 -13.13
C GLU A 262 -12.51 -5.29 -12.50
N LEU A 263 -13.43 -4.48 -11.96
CA LEU A 263 -13.07 -3.32 -11.15
C LEU A 263 -12.43 -3.77 -9.84
N VAL A 264 -11.44 -3.03 -9.37
CA VAL A 264 -10.85 -3.26 -8.05
C VAL A 264 -11.96 -3.17 -6.99
N GLU A 265 -12.18 -4.25 -6.27
CA GLU A 265 -13.17 -4.29 -5.20
C GLU A 265 -12.68 -3.52 -3.97
N TRP A 266 -13.56 -2.77 -3.35
CA TRP A 266 -13.26 -2.22 -2.03
C TRP A 266 -13.46 -3.28 -0.96
N ARG A 267 -12.39 -3.60 -0.23
CA ARG A 267 -12.37 -4.55 0.90
C ARG A 267 -11.64 -3.98 2.10
#